data_6d2b69999ba6895bf6284f66f0a7c81d
#
_entry.id   6d2b69999ba6895bf6284f66f0a7c81d
#
_cell.length_a   1.000
_cell.length_b   1.000
_cell.length_c   1.000
_cell.angle_alpha   90.00
_cell.angle_beta   90.00
_cell.angle_gamma   90.00
#
_symmetry.space_group_name_H-M   'P 1'
#
loop_
_entity.id
_entity.type
_entity.pdbx_description
1 polymer ?
#
loop_
_entity_poly.entity_id
_entity_poly.type
_entity_poly.pdbx_seq_one_letter_code
_entity_poly.pdbx_strand_id
1 'polypeptide(L)'
;MARILITGAGGFLGYHLANSLLAEGNDLVCIDNFSRIPKDSHVLDLMANQRVEWHESSIEELNLSVIFSEPFEYIYHLATINGTDNFYTQPFEVIFSVVVPTLHLLREVLKQQIFPKRFFLASTSEVYASMTELGVSQIPTSENTPIGIDDVRNPRWSYAAGKIAAESALISAAEEYGFEWLIGRYHNVYGPRMGNKHFIPDFISRLKQKKYFYFGADQTRSFTYISDAIRQTVSHMYHVNSANKIINIGSSNETQVREVAKVILDLMNLEGQDCEELPAPNGSVNRRVPSLELATEILGEMSFVPLEQGLRETAKWYQKHDF
;
A
#
# COMPACT_ATOMS: atom_id res chain seq x y z
N MET A 1 -14.68 -4.37 20.47
CA MET A 1 -14.68 -5.47 19.49
C MET A 1 -15.53 -4.98 18.34
N ALA A 2 -14.91 -4.71 17.21
CA ALA A 2 -15.57 -4.17 16.02
C ALA A 2 -15.65 -5.24 14.92
N ARG A 3 -16.68 -5.18 14.07
CA ARG A 3 -16.76 -5.94 12.82
C ARG A 3 -16.16 -5.12 11.69
N ILE A 4 -15.09 -5.62 11.07
CA ILE A 4 -14.25 -4.86 10.15
C ILE A 4 -14.18 -5.58 8.80
N LEU A 5 -14.41 -4.85 7.71
CA LEU A 5 -14.19 -5.35 6.34
C LEU A 5 -12.79 -4.97 5.87
N ILE A 6 -12.05 -5.95 5.34
CA ILE A 6 -10.75 -5.74 4.71
C ILE A 6 -10.78 -6.35 3.31
N THR A 7 -10.63 -5.54 2.28
CA THR A 7 -10.44 -6.04 0.91
C THR A 7 -8.96 -6.02 0.54
N GLY A 8 -8.50 -7.00 -0.23
CA GLY A 8 -7.08 -7.19 -0.46
C GLY A 8 -6.36 -7.78 0.77
N ALA A 9 -7.09 -8.54 1.58
CA ALA A 9 -6.62 -9.07 2.86
C ALA A 9 -5.49 -10.10 2.74
N GLY A 10 -5.39 -10.82 1.62
CA GLY A 10 -4.29 -11.75 1.31
C GLY A 10 -3.04 -11.07 0.79
N GLY A 11 -3.15 -9.79 0.40
CA GLY A 11 -2.04 -8.98 -0.09
C GLY A 11 -1.05 -8.58 1.02
N PHE A 12 0.02 -7.86 0.61
CA PHE A 12 1.09 -7.44 1.53
C PHE A 12 0.57 -6.59 2.71
N LEU A 13 -0.04 -5.45 2.42
CA LEU A 13 -0.59 -4.58 3.48
C LEU A 13 -1.75 -5.24 4.22
N GLY A 14 -2.65 -5.90 3.48
CA GLY A 14 -3.87 -6.50 4.03
C GLY A 14 -3.59 -7.60 5.05
N TYR A 15 -2.64 -8.48 4.77
CA TYR A 15 -2.24 -9.53 5.70
C TYR A 15 -1.71 -8.97 7.03
N HIS A 16 -0.81 -8.00 6.97
CA HIS A 16 -0.25 -7.39 8.19
C HIS A 16 -1.29 -6.57 8.95
N LEU A 17 -2.18 -5.88 8.24
CA LEU A 17 -3.29 -5.15 8.84
C LEU A 17 -4.28 -6.11 9.53
N ALA A 18 -4.68 -7.20 8.87
CA ALA A 18 -5.59 -8.18 9.44
C ALA A 18 -5.02 -8.78 10.74
N ASN A 19 -3.74 -9.16 10.77
CA ASN A 19 -3.11 -9.66 11.99
C ASN A 19 -3.07 -8.61 13.11
N SER A 20 -2.80 -7.35 12.79
CA SER A 20 -2.82 -6.25 13.78
C SER A 20 -4.21 -6.08 14.39
N LEU A 21 -5.24 -6.04 13.55
CA LEU A 21 -6.63 -5.86 14.01
C LEU A 21 -7.16 -7.07 14.77
N LEU A 22 -6.76 -8.28 14.41
CA LEU A 22 -7.07 -9.50 15.17
C LEU A 22 -6.45 -9.48 16.57
N ALA A 23 -5.21 -9.01 16.68
CA ALA A 23 -4.53 -8.88 17.97
C ALA A 23 -5.23 -7.89 18.91
N GLU A 24 -5.95 -6.90 18.36
CA GLU A 24 -6.81 -5.98 19.10
C GLU A 24 -8.17 -6.59 19.48
N GLY A 25 -8.46 -7.83 19.06
CA GLY A 25 -9.68 -8.54 19.39
C GLY A 25 -10.89 -8.25 18.49
N ASN A 26 -10.69 -7.77 17.27
CA ASN A 26 -11.75 -7.50 16.30
C ASN A 26 -12.17 -8.74 15.52
N ASP A 27 -13.39 -8.73 14.98
CA ASP A 27 -13.90 -9.72 14.05
C ASP A 27 -13.73 -9.20 12.61
N LEU A 28 -13.16 -10.02 11.73
CA LEU A 28 -12.79 -9.59 10.39
C LEU A 28 -13.60 -10.30 9.33
N VAL A 29 -14.06 -9.55 8.33
CA VAL A 29 -14.50 -10.08 7.05
C VAL A 29 -13.43 -9.72 6.01
N CYS A 30 -12.79 -10.73 5.44
CA CYS A 30 -11.67 -10.59 4.54
C CYS A 30 -12.07 -11.00 3.13
N ILE A 31 -11.77 -10.15 2.14
CA ILE A 31 -12.01 -10.43 0.72
C ILE A 31 -10.68 -10.36 -0.02
N ASP A 32 -10.33 -11.41 -0.77
CA ASP A 32 -9.17 -11.44 -1.67
C ASP A 32 -9.36 -12.54 -2.72
N ASN A 33 -8.98 -12.29 -3.98
CA ASN A 33 -9.02 -13.27 -5.07
C ASN A 33 -7.67 -13.95 -5.32
N PHE A 34 -6.64 -13.63 -4.52
CA PHE A 34 -5.28 -14.14 -4.63
C PHE A 34 -4.62 -13.99 -6.01
N SER A 35 -5.09 -13.05 -6.82
CA SER A 35 -4.52 -12.81 -8.16
C SER A 35 -3.09 -12.27 -8.12
N ARG A 36 -2.68 -11.69 -7.02
CA ARG A 36 -1.37 -11.04 -6.84
C ARG A 36 -0.35 -11.85 -6.07
N ILE A 37 -0.75 -12.34 -4.92
CA ILE A 37 0.09 -13.11 -4.00
C ILE A 37 -0.63 -14.43 -3.75
N PRO A 38 -0.01 -15.58 -4.09
CA PRO A 38 -0.62 -16.88 -3.86
C PRO A 38 -0.81 -17.14 -2.36
N LYS A 39 -1.73 -18.04 -2.03
CA LYS A 39 -1.91 -18.50 -0.66
C LYS A 39 -0.66 -19.19 -0.16
N ASP A 40 -0.10 -18.68 0.91
CA ASP A 40 0.96 -19.31 1.67
C ASP A 40 0.45 -19.80 3.04
N SER A 41 1.30 -20.48 3.79
CA SER A 41 0.95 -20.98 5.13
C SER A 41 0.48 -19.87 6.07
N HIS A 42 1.05 -18.67 5.97
CA HIS A 42 0.69 -17.53 6.80
C HIS A 42 -0.74 -17.04 6.56
N VAL A 43 -1.16 -17.00 5.28
CA VAL A 43 -2.56 -16.65 4.96
C VAL A 43 -3.51 -17.77 5.34
N LEU A 44 -3.12 -19.04 5.16
CA LEU A 44 -3.94 -20.17 5.59
C LEU A 44 -4.16 -20.16 7.11
N ASP A 45 -3.15 -19.81 7.90
CA ASP A 45 -3.28 -19.64 9.36
C ASP A 45 -4.25 -18.49 9.70
N LEU A 46 -4.18 -17.37 8.96
CA LEU A 46 -5.12 -16.26 9.12
C LEU A 46 -6.55 -16.69 8.78
N MET A 47 -6.75 -17.41 7.68
CA MET A 47 -8.07 -17.94 7.25
C MET A 47 -8.65 -18.94 8.25
N ALA A 48 -7.83 -19.70 8.96
CA ALA A 48 -8.26 -20.69 9.96
C ALA A 48 -8.68 -20.04 11.30
N ASN A 49 -8.48 -18.74 11.49
CA ASN A 49 -8.84 -18.06 12.72
C ASN A 49 -10.38 -17.93 12.83
N GLN A 50 -10.93 -18.30 13.98
CA GLN A 50 -12.39 -18.28 14.23
C GLN A 50 -13.05 -16.90 14.15
N ARG A 51 -12.26 -15.82 14.23
CA ARG A 51 -12.71 -14.43 14.10
C ARG A 51 -12.57 -13.88 12.68
N VAL A 52 -12.26 -14.75 11.72
CA VAL A 52 -12.07 -14.34 10.31
C VAL A 52 -13.09 -15.07 9.45
N GLU A 53 -13.99 -14.32 8.87
CA GLU A 53 -14.82 -14.75 7.75
C GLU A 53 -14.06 -14.43 6.46
N TRP A 54 -13.85 -15.42 5.58
CA TRP A 54 -13.06 -15.22 4.37
C TRP A 54 -13.87 -15.47 3.11
N HIS A 55 -13.84 -14.51 2.18
CA HIS A 55 -14.39 -14.62 0.84
C HIS A 55 -13.28 -14.61 -0.19
N GLU A 56 -13.06 -15.77 -0.83
CA GLU A 56 -12.08 -15.94 -1.91
C GLU A 56 -12.71 -15.62 -3.25
N SER A 57 -12.75 -14.33 -3.58
CA SER A 57 -13.35 -13.84 -4.82
C SER A 57 -12.92 -12.41 -5.11
N SER A 58 -13.11 -11.98 -6.34
CA SER A 58 -13.10 -10.57 -6.70
C SER A 58 -14.33 -9.87 -6.11
N ILE A 59 -14.18 -8.59 -5.75
CA ILE A 59 -15.27 -7.80 -5.15
C ILE A 59 -16.48 -7.73 -6.10
N GLU A 60 -16.22 -7.63 -7.39
CA GLU A 60 -17.21 -7.51 -8.45
C GLU A 60 -18.06 -8.76 -8.64
N GLU A 61 -17.53 -9.92 -8.25
CA GLU A 61 -18.20 -11.22 -8.39
C GLU A 61 -19.03 -11.60 -7.17
N LEU A 62 -18.84 -10.86 -6.06
CA LEU A 62 -19.53 -11.15 -4.81
C LEU A 62 -20.92 -10.52 -4.75
N ASN A 63 -21.85 -11.26 -4.14
CA ASN A 63 -23.10 -10.66 -3.69
C ASN A 63 -22.86 -9.86 -2.40
N LEU A 64 -22.41 -8.63 -2.57
CA LEU A 64 -22.06 -7.74 -1.43
C LEU A 64 -23.28 -7.50 -0.50
N SER A 65 -24.52 -7.57 -0.99
CA SER A 65 -25.70 -7.43 -0.13
C SER A 65 -25.79 -8.50 0.97
N VAL A 66 -25.21 -9.68 0.73
CA VAL A 66 -25.14 -10.74 1.76
C VAL A 66 -24.04 -10.39 2.78
N ILE A 67 -22.89 -9.94 2.32
CA ILE A 67 -21.77 -9.56 3.18
C ILE A 67 -22.12 -8.35 4.05
N PHE A 68 -22.88 -7.41 3.51
CA PHE A 68 -23.36 -6.21 4.18
C PHE A 68 -24.70 -6.40 4.93
N SER A 69 -25.19 -7.65 5.09
CA SER A 69 -26.38 -7.94 5.89
C SER A 69 -26.23 -7.51 7.36
N GLU A 70 -25.00 -7.46 7.85
CA GLU A 70 -24.64 -6.88 9.14
C GLU A 70 -23.71 -5.69 8.94
N PRO A 71 -23.84 -4.62 9.74
CA PRO A 71 -23.05 -3.41 9.57
C PRO A 71 -21.57 -3.65 9.87
N PHE A 72 -20.72 -2.94 9.14
CA PHE A 72 -19.30 -2.82 9.45
C PHE A 72 -19.04 -1.53 10.21
N GLU A 73 -18.28 -1.60 11.31
CA GLU A 73 -17.86 -0.40 12.00
C GLU A 73 -16.76 0.32 11.23
N TYR A 74 -15.85 -0.45 10.60
CA TYR A 74 -14.78 0.07 9.78
C TYR A 74 -14.63 -0.75 8.49
N ILE A 75 -14.28 -0.05 7.40
CA ILE A 75 -13.96 -0.67 6.11
C ILE A 75 -12.55 -0.24 5.71
N TYR A 76 -11.67 -1.20 5.40
CA TYR A 76 -10.35 -0.97 4.83
C TYR A 76 -10.32 -1.50 3.40
N HIS A 77 -10.31 -0.60 2.43
CA HIS A 77 -10.25 -0.97 1.02
C HIS A 77 -8.81 -0.88 0.50
N LEU A 78 -8.15 -2.06 0.38
CA LEU A 78 -6.77 -2.18 -0.09
C LEU A 78 -6.65 -2.97 -1.40
N ALA A 79 -7.72 -3.64 -1.85
CA ALA A 79 -7.71 -4.46 -3.05
C ALA A 79 -7.36 -3.63 -4.29
N THR A 80 -6.30 -4.04 -5.02
CA THR A 80 -5.89 -3.46 -6.30
C THR A 80 -4.74 -4.24 -6.92
N ILE A 81 -4.62 -4.19 -8.24
CA ILE A 81 -3.42 -4.63 -8.94
C ILE A 81 -2.40 -3.48 -8.90
N ASN A 82 -1.22 -3.75 -8.33
CA ASN A 82 -0.11 -2.81 -8.24
C ASN A 82 1.18 -3.49 -8.76
N GLY A 83 2.21 -2.72 -9.00
CA GLY A 83 3.53 -3.14 -9.48
C GLY A 83 3.86 -2.49 -10.81
N THR A 84 5.05 -1.87 -10.88
CA THR A 84 5.46 -1.03 -12.02
C THR A 84 5.37 -1.75 -13.37
N ASP A 85 5.70 -3.03 -13.41
CA ASP A 85 5.59 -3.84 -14.61
C ASP A 85 4.14 -3.92 -15.14
N ASN A 86 3.18 -4.07 -14.24
CA ASN A 86 1.76 -4.12 -14.60
C ASN A 86 1.26 -2.82 -15.25
N PHE A 87 1.83 -1.67 -14.88
CA PHE A 87 1.44 -0.38 -15.45
C PHE A 87 1.68 -0.33 -16.97
N TYR A 88 2.71 -1.02 -17.46
CA TYR A 88 3.07 -1.07 -18.89
C TYR A 88 2.46 -2.26 -19.61
N THR A 89 2.35 -3.40 -18.95
CA THR A 89 1.92 -4.66 -19.59
C THR A 89 0.39 -4.83 -19.63
N GLN A 90 -0.33 -4.27 -18.62
CA GLN A 90 -1.78 -4.38 -18.50
C GLN A 90 -2.43 -3.13 -17.89
N PRO A 91 -2.22 -1.95 -18.49
CA PRO A 91 -2.66 -0.67 -17.91
C PRO A 91 -4.18 -0.58 -17.73
N PHE A 92 -4.97 -1.19 -18.61
CA PHE A 92 -6.42 -1.25 -18.49
C PHE A 92 -6.85 -2.01 -17.24
N GLU A 93 -6.29 -3.21 -17.01
CA GLU A 93 -6.59 -4.02 -15.83
C GLU A 93 -6.18 -3.32 -14.53
N VAL A 94 -5.10 -2.55 -14.56
CA VAL A 94 -4.67 -1.72 -13.43
C VAL A 94 -5.74 -0.68 -13.09
N ILE A 95 -6.22 0.09 -14.06
CA ILE A 95 -7.29 1.08 -13.86
C ILE A 95 -8.57 0.39 -13.38
N PHE A 96 -8.98 -0.68 -14.07
CA PHE A 96 -10.17 -1.46 -13.74
C PHE A 96 -10.15 -1.93 -12.29
N SER A 97 -9.07 -2.57 -11.86
CA SER A 97 -8.90 -3.13 -10.51
C SER A 97 -8.89 -2.09 -9.37
N VAL A 98 -8.65 -0.83 -9.70
CA VAL A 98 -8.73 0.27 -8.73
C VAL A 98 -10.13 0.87 -8.69
N VAL A 99 -10.67 1.23 -9.86
CA VAL A 99 -11.89 2.04 -9.96
C VAL A 99 -13.13 1.21 -9.71
N VAL A 100 -13.26 0.07 -10.38
CA VAL A 100 -14.50 -0.72 -10.36
C VAL A 100 -14.81 -1.29 -8.98
N PRO A 101 -13.85 -1.95 -8.26
CA PRO A 101 -14.11 -2.44 -6.91
C PRO A 101 -14.45 -1.32 -5.92
N THR A 102 -13.77 -0.17 -6.04
CA THR A 102 -14.05 1.00 -5.20
C THR A 102 -15.49 1.48 -5.39
N LEU A 103 -15.92 1.67 -6.64
CA LEU A 103 -17.29 2.09 -6.95
C LEU A 103 -18.33 1.05 -6.54
N HIS A 104 -18.01 -0.24 -6.70
CA HIS A 104 -18.90 -1.34 -6.32
C HIS A 104 -19.14 -1.38 -4.81
N LEU A 105 -18.06 -1.26 -4.00
CA LEU A 105 -18.16 -1.18 -2.55
C LEU A 105 -18.94 0.06 -2.09
N LEU A 106 -18.62 1.24 -2.64
CA LEU A 106 -19.31 2.47 -2.29
C LEU A 106 -20.82 2.38 -2.61
N ARG A 107 -21.17 1.86 -3.78
CA ARG A 107 -22.58 1.66 -4.15
C ARG A 107 -23.31 0.76 -3.18
N GLU A 108 -22.68 -0.32 -2.69
CA GLU A 108 -23.30 -1.21 -1.71
C GLU A 108 -23.45 -0.51 -0.35
N VAL A 109 -22.45 0.20 0.14
CA VAL A 109 -22.53 1.02 1.36
C VAL A 109 -23.71 1.99 1.28
N LEU A 110 -23.85 2.70 0.15
CA LEU A 110 -24.93 3.66 -0.06
C LEU A 110 -26.31 2.99 -0.14
N LYS A 111 -26.40 1.83 -0.78
CA LYS A 111 -27.66 1.06 -0.91
C LYS A 111 -28.18 0.58 0.44
N GLN A 112 -27.29 0.13 1.33
CA GLN A 112 -27.66 -0.39 2.64
C GLN A 112 -28.10 0.71 3.61
N GLN A 113 -27.72 1.97 3.38
CA GLN A 113 -27.99 3.12 4.25
C GLN A 113 -27.51 2.90 5.72
N ILE A 114 -26.60 1.96 5.91
CA ILE A 114 -25.92 1.70 7.18
C ILE A 114 -24.45 1.99 6.93
N PHE A 115 -24.02 3.18 7.35
CA PHE A 115 -22.68 3.67 7.06
C PHE A 115 -21.67 3.17 8.08
N PRO A 116 -20.43 2.84 7.63
CA PRO A 116 -19.34 2.59 8.56
C PRO A 116 -19.03 3.87 9.34
N LYS A 117 -18.50 3.71 10.54
CA LYS A 117 -17.96 4.84 11.29
C LYS A 117 -16.84 5.53 10.51
N ARG A 118 -16.04 4.77 9.77
CA ARG A 118 -15.05 5.32 8.83
C ARG A 118 -14.73 4.34 7.72
N PHE A 119 -14.62 4.86 6.49
CA PHE A 119 -14.15 4.13 5.32
C PHE A 119 -12.71 4.55 5.00
N PHE A 120 -11.76 3.61 5.06
CA PHE A 120 -10.37 3.82 4.69
C PHE A 120 -10.13 3.37 3.25
N LEU A 121 -9.52 4.25 2.44
CA LEU A 121 -9.01 3.93 1.10
C LEU A 121 -7.49 3.94 1.09
N ALA A 122 -6.88 2.83 0.73
CA ALA A 122 -5.44 2.79 0.46
C ALA A 122 -5.15 3.47 -0.88
N SER A 123 -4.54 4.64 -0.80
CA SER A 123 -3.99 5.37 -1.95
C SER A 123 -2.45 5.27 -1.97
N THR A 124 -1.78 6.11 -2.72
CA THR A 124 -0.37 5.96 -3.05
C THR A 124 0.32 7.30 -3.31
N SER A 125 1.62 7.36 -3.05
CA SER A 125 2.46 8.48 -3.48
C SER A 125 2.59 8.63 -5.00
N GLU A 126 2.14 7.65 -5.79
CA GLU A 126 2.13 7.73 -7.26
C GLU A 126 1.22 8.85 -7.77
N VAL A 127 0.21 9.27 -7.00
CA VAL A 127 -0.69 10.39 -7.37
C VAL A 127 0.05 11.73 -7.47
N TYR A 128 1.21 11.84 -6.81
CA TYR A 128 2.09 13.02 -6.89
C TYR A 128 3.12 12.95 -8.02
N ALA A 129 3.39 11.74 -8.53
CA ALA A 129 4.59 11.45 -9.32
C ALA A 129 4.71 12.32 -10.58
N SER A 130 3.66 12.46 -11.36
CA SER A 130 3.66 13.30 -12.57
C SER A 130 3.89 14.77 -12.24
N MET A 131 3.25 15.30 -11.20
CA MET A 131 3.45 16.69 -10.75
C MET A 131 4.85 16.94 -10.21
N THR A 132 5.48 15.92 -9.64
CA THR A 132 6.89 15.99 -9.22
C THR A 132 7.83 16.07 -10.42
N GLU A 133 7.61 15.26 -11.45
CA GLU A 133 8.40 15.30 -12.69
C GLU A 133 8.28 16.63 -13.42
N LEU A 134 7.11 17.25 -13.38
CA LEU A 134 6.88 18.60 -13.92
C LEU A 134 7.45 19.73 -13.04
N GLY A 135 8.06 19.41 -11.89
CA GLY A 135 8.61 20.40 -10.98
C GLY A 135 7.56 21.23 -10.21
N VAL A 136 6.30 20.78 -10.20
CA VAL A 136 5.20 21.45 -9.48
C VAL A 136 5.19 21.10 -8.00
N SER A 137 5.61 19.87 -7.65
CA SER A 137 5.62 19.38 -6.28
C SER A 137 6.88 19.80 -5.54
N GLN A 138 6.73 20.24 -4.29
CA GLN A 138 7.85 20.36 -3.36
C GLN A 138 8.20 19.01 -2.73
N ILE A 139 9.44 18.85 -2.30
CA ILE A 139 9.90 17.67 -1.56
C ILE A 139 10.56 18.18 -0.25
N PRO A 140 10.12 17.72 0.92
CA PRO A 140 9.09 16.68 1.18
C PRO A 140 7.69 17.06 0.65
N THR A 141 6.94 16.05 0.14
CA THR A 141 5.65 16.26 -0.53
C THR A 141 4.52 16.22 0.50
N SER A 142 3.78 17.31 0.66
CA SER A 142 2.62 17.40 1.54
C SER A 142 1.34 16.90 0.86
N GLU A 143 0.31 16.60 1.65
CA GLU A 143 -1.01 16.14 1.18
C GLU A 143 -1.74 17.19 0.34
N ASN A 144 -1.45 18.47 0.55
CA ASN A 144 -2.01 19.60 -0.21
C ASN A 144 -1.36 19.80 -1.58
N THR A 145 -0.32 19.03 -1.91
CA THR A 145 0.33 19.09 -3.23
C THR A 145 -0.68 18.74 -4.32
N PRO A 146 -0.74 19.54 -5.41
CA PRO A 146 -1.56 19.18 -6.56
C PRO A 146 -1.25 17.79 -7.08
N ILE A 147 -2.29 17.02 -7.38
CA ILE A 147 -2.19 15.68 -7.95
C ILE A 147 -2.70 15.68 -9.40
N GLY A 148 -2.14 14.81 -10.23
CA GLY A 148 -2.56 14.74 -11.63
C GLY A 148 -1.66 13.85 -12.46
N ILE A 149 -1.98 13.79 -13.75
CA ILE A 149 -1.20 13.11 -14.78
C ILE A 149 -0.96 14.08 -15.94
N ASP A 150 0.25 14.07 -16.49
CA ASP A 150 0.66 14.96 -17.58
C ASP A 150 0.19 14.49 -18.96
N ASP A 151 0.18 13.17 -19.19
CA ASP A 151 -0.24 12.57 -20.45
C ASP A 151 -1.05 11.29 -20.20
N VAL A 152 -2.36 11.33 -20.51
CA VAL A 152 -3.28 10.19 -20.40
C VAL A 152 -2.90 9.00 -21.29
N ARG A 153 -2.07 9.22 -22.32
CA ARG A 153 -1.59 8.17 -23.24
C ARG A 153 -0.41 7.38 -22.63
N ASN A 154 0.24 7.93 -21.61
CA ASN A 154 1.36 7.25 -20.97
C ASN A 154 0.84 6.18 -19.98
N PRO A 155 1.04 4.87 -20.29
CA PRO A 155 0.53 3.79 -19.44
C PRO A 155 1.15 3.78 -18.03
N ARG A 156 2.29 4.45 -17.83
CA ARG A 156 2.92 4.66 -16.53
C ARG A 156 1.95 5.23 -15.48
N TRP A 157 1.03 6.08 -15.93
CA TRP A 157 0.10 6.78 -15.05
C TRP A 157 -1.21 6.03 -14.81
N SER A 158 -1.40 4.84 -15.36
CA SER A 158 -2.63 4.06 -15.20
C SER A 158 -3.04 3.88 -13.73
N TYR A 159 -2.08 3.53 -12.87
CA TYR A 159 -2.32 3.34 -11.46
C TYR A 159 -2.67 4.66 -10.73
N ALA A 160 -1.90 5.72 -11.00
CA ALA A 160 -2.15 7.03 -10.43
C ALA A 160 -3.53 7.57 -10.83
N ALA A 161 -3.89 7.47 -12.12
CA ALA A 161 -5.20 7.87 -12.64
C ALA A 161 -6.35 7.14 -11.93
N GLY A 162 -6.22 5.81 -11.79
CA GLY A 162 -7.20 5.00 -11.05
C GLY A 162 -7.34 5.43 -9.59
N LYS A 163 -6.22 5.66 -8.90
CA LYS A 163 -6.25 6.10 -7.48
C LYS A 163 -6.82 7.52 -7.31
N ILE A 164 -6.51 8.45 -8.21
CA ILE A 164 -7.11 9.80 -8.20
C ILE A 164 -8.64 9.69 -8.36
N ALA A 165 -9.12 8.86 -9.29
CA ALA A 165 -10.55 8.63 -9.48
C ALA A 165 -11.21 8.00 -8.24
N ALA A 166 -10.55 7.01 -7.60
CA ALA A 166 -11.04 6.35 -6.40
C ALA A 166 -11.08 7.30 -5.18
N GLU A 167 -10.04 8.16 -5.00
CA GLU A 167 -10.04 9.19 -3.96
C GLU A 167 -11.23 10.15 -4.13
N SER A 168 -11.43 10.65 -5.36
CA SER A 168 -12.54 11.56 -5.69
C SER A 168 -13.90 10.91 -5.46
N ALA A 169 -14.06 9.64 -5.85
CA ALA A 169 -15.32 8.91 -5.68
C ALA A 169 -15.67 8.71 -4.20
N LEU A 170 -14.69 8.34 -3.36
CA LEU A 170 -14.90 8.17 -1.92
C LEU A 170 -15.30 9.50 -1.26
N ILE A 171 -14.55 10.56 -1.53
CA ILE A 171 -14.84 11.89 -0.95
C ILE A 171 -16.23 12.35 -1.35
N SER A 172 -16.58 12.28 -2.65
CA SER A 172 -17.89 12.71 -3.14
C SER A 172 -19.03 11.92 -2.52
N ALA A 173 -18.90 10.58 -2.43
CA ALA A 173 -19.91 9.74 -1.79
C ALA A 173 -20.05 10.05 -0.29
N ALA A 174 -18.94 10.23 0.41
CA ALA A 174 -18.96 10.50 1.85
C ALA A 174 -19.54 11.89 2.18
N GLU A 175 -19.26 12.91 1.38
CA GLU A 175 -19.84 14.26 1.51
C GLU A 175 -21.33 14.28 1.22
N GLU A 176 -21.77 13.56 0.17
CA GLU A 176 -23.19 13.50 -0.22
C GLU A 176 -24.05 12.74 0.80
N TYR A 177 -23.51 11.68 1.42
CA TYR A 177 -24.27 10.77 2.28
C TYR A 177 -23.94 10.87 3.76
N GLY A 178 -22.92 11.64 4.15
CA GLY A 178 -22.63 12.00 5.54
C GLY A 178 -21.95 10.91 6.37
N PHE A 179 -20.93 10.22 5.83
CA PHE A 179 -20.11 9.28 6.61
C PHE A 179 -18.62 9.68 6.61
N GLU A 180 -17.87 9.23 7.62
CA GLU A 180 -16.45 9.57 7.73
C GLU A 180 -15.60 8.75 6.77
N TRP A 181 -14.58 9.39 6.20
CA TRP A 181 -13.59 8.77 5.34
C TRP A 181 -12.17 9.07 5.80
N LEU A 182 -11.21 8.24 5.35
CA LEU A 182 -9.77 8.45 5.52
C LEU A 182 -9.06 7.90 4.29
N ILE A 183 -8.17 8.68 3.69
CA ILE A 183 -7.33 8.25 2.58
C ILE A 183 -5.89 8.21 3.03
N GLY A 184 -5.25 7.03 2.97
CA GLY A 184 -3.84 6.85 3.25
C GLY A 184 -3.02 6.79 1.96
N ARG A 185 -2.17 7.80 1.69
CA ARG A 185 -1.22 7.78 0.58
C ARG A 185 0.08 7.14 1.04
N TYR A 186 0.28 5.87 0.70
CA TYR A 186 1.45 5.09 1.12
C TYR A 186 2.72 5.46 0.35
N HIS A 187 3.84 5.57 1.08
CA HIS A 187 5.18 5.86 0.57
C HIS A 187 6.13 4.67 0.78
N ASN A 188 6.51 3.99 -0.32
CA ASN A 188 7.55 2.94 -0.41
C ASN A 188 7.59 1.97 0.80
N VAL A 189 6.45 1.39 1.13
CA VAL A 189 6.36 0.39 2.21
C VAL A 189 7.10 -0.87 1.80
N TYR A 190 7.90 -1.45 2.71
CA TYR A 190 8.65 -2.67 2.51
C TYR A 190 8.56 -3.59 3.74
N GLY A 191 8.85 -4.88 3.55
CA GLY A 191 8.82 -5.86 4.63
C GLY A 191 8.59 -7.29 4.14
N PRO A 192 8.45 -8.25 5.05
CA PRO A 192 8.06 -9.62 4.75
C PRO A 192 6.74 -9.70 3.97
N ARG A 193 6.65 -10.63 3.02
CA ARG A 193 5.49 -10.85 2.11
C ARG A 193 5.20 -9.72 1.11
N MET A 194 6.09 -8.74 0.95
CA MET A 194 5.99 -7.80 -0.16
C MET A 194 6.20 -8.55 -1.48
N GLY A 195 5.34 -8.37 -2.45
CA GLY A 195 5.47 -9.06 -3.75
C GLY A 195 6.78 -8.71 -4.48
N ASN A 196 7.31 -9.65 -5.27
CA ASN A 196 8.63 -9.62 -5.92
C ASN A 196 8.82 -8.52 -7.00
N LYS A 197 7.82 -7.73 -7.33
CA LYS A 197 7.87 -6.65 -8.33
C LYS A 197 8.26 -5.28 -7.74
N HIS A 198 8.95 -5.26 -6.60
CA HIS A 198 9.45 -4.05 -5.95
C HIS A 198 10.96 -4.18 -5.68
N PHE A 199 11.67 -3.06 -5.58
CA PHE A 199 13.14 -3.03 -5.55
C PHE A 199 13.76 -4.00 -4.52
N ILE A 200 13.37 -3.93 -3.25
CA ILE A 200 13.99 -4.74 -2.19
C ILE A 200 13.81 -6.25 -2.42
N PRO A 201 12.59 -6.79 -2.60
CA PRO A 201 12.43 -8.22 -2.83
C PRO A 201 12.99 -8.68 -4.19
N ASP A 202 12.89 -7.86 -5.23
CA ASP A 202 13.45 -8.17 -6.54
C ASP A 202 15.00 -8.26 -6.49
N PHE A 203 15.64 -7.32 -5.80
CA PHE A 203 17.09 -7.35 -5.64
C PHE A 203 17.55 -8.58 -4.82
N ILE A 204 16.87 -8.89 -3.70
CA ILE A 204 17.15 -10.11 -2.93
C ILE A 204 16.99 -11.36 -3.80
N SER A 205 15.93 -11.44 -4.62
CA SER A 205 15.69 -12.55 -5.54
C SER A 205 16.80 -12.68 -6.59
N ARG A 206 17.26 -11.57 -7.16
CA ARG A 206 18.41 -11.56 -8.10
C ARG A 206 19.68 -12.05 -7.44
N LEU A 207 20.00 -11.60 -6.24
CA LEU A 207 21.19 -12.07 -5.50
C LEU A 207 21.15 -13.58 -5.26
N LYS A 208 19.98 -14.16 -4.89
CA LYS A 208 19.79 -15.62 -4.80
C LYS A 208 20.09 -16.34 -6.13
N GLN A 209 19.77 -15.71 -7.25
CA GLN A 209 20.05 -16.20 -8.59
C GLN A 209 21.46 -15.89 -9.10
N LYS A 210 22.34 -15.31 -8.28
CA LYS A 210 23.69 -14.85 -8.63
C LYS A 210 23.70 -13.81 -9.75
N LYS A 211 22.68 -12.95 -9.79
CA LYS A 211 22.56 -11.83 -10.72
C LYS A 211 22.85 -10.54 -9.95
N TYR A 212 24.05 -9.99 -10.14
CA TYR A 212 24.59 -8.89 -9.36
C TYR A 212 24.40 -7.56 -10.08
N PHE A 213 23.17 -7.06 -10.11
CA PHE A 213 22.86 -5.75 -10.65
C PHE A 213 21.58 -5.17 -10.02
N TYR A 214 21.46 -3.83 -10.03
CA TYR A 214 20.26 -3.12 -9.62
C TYR A 214 20.11 -1.81 -10.39
N PHE A 215 18.93 -1.19 -10.30
CA PHE A 215 18.58 0.00 -11.06
C PHE A 215 18.48 1.23 -10.19
N GLY A 216 18.84 2.41 -10.76
CA GLY A 216 18.54 3.71 -10.15
C GLY A 216 19.32 4.00 -8.87
N ALA A 217 20.60 3.66 -8.82
CA ALA A 217 21.50 3.78 -7.67
C ALA A 217 21.44 5.16 -6.98
N ASP A 218 21.37 6.24 -7.76
CA ASP A 218 21.38 7.62 -7.27
C ASP A 218 19.99 8.13 -6.86
N GLN A 219 18.92 7.37 -7.14
CA GLN A 219 17.58 7.75 -6.73
C GLN A 219 17.43 7.65 -5.21
N THR A 220 16.64 8.56 -4.64
CA THR A 220 16.34 8.55 -3.21
C THR A 220 14.87 8.25 -2.94
N ARG A 221 14.62 7.53 -1.87
CA ARG A 221 13.29 7.17 -1.38
C ARG A 221 13.25 7.25 0.14
N SER A 222 12.09 7.50 0.68
CA SER A 222 11.82 7.17 2.09
C SER A 222 11.25 5.76 2.16
N PHE A 223 11.97 4.86 2.81
CA PHE A 223 11.53 3.47 2.98
C PHE A 223 10.81 3.32 4.31
N THR A 224 9.59 2.80 4.27
CA THR A 224 8.74 2.64 5.46
C THR A 224 8.57 1.16 5.76
N TYR A 225 9.02 0.72 6.93
CA TYR A 225 8.84 -0.68 7.31
C TYR A 225 7.38 -1.00 7.56
N ILE A 226 6.95 -2.20 7.20
CA ILE A 226 5.54 -2.62 7.20
C ILE A 226 4.85 -2.39 8.55
N SER A 227 5.51 -2.70 9.68
CA SER A 227 4.90 -2.48 10.99
C SER A 227 4.61 -1.02 11.28
N ASP A 228 5.45 -0.10 10.80
CA ASP A 228 5.24 1.34 10.96
C ASP A 228 4.09 1.83 10.10
N ALA A 229 4.00 1.33 8.87
CA ALA A 229 2.90 1.66 7.96
C ALA A 229 1.55 1.19 8.53
N ILE A 230 1.48 -0.04 9.07
CA ILE A 230 0.27 -0.58 9.68
C ILE A 230 -0.09 0.19 10.95
N ARG A 231 0.89 0.47 11.83
CA ARG A 231 0.66 1.27 13.03
C ARG A 231 0.08 2.64 12.69
N GLN A 232 0.66 3.36 11.71
CA GLN A 232 0.11 4.65 11.26
C GLN A 232 -1.33 4.48 10.73
N THR A 233 -1.58 3.48 9.88
CA THR A 233 -2.90 3.20 9.31
C THR A 233 -3.95 2.99 10.39
N VAL A 234 -3.68 2.13 11.37
CA VAL A 234 -4.60 1.82 12.48
C VAL A 234 -4.77 3.02 13.40
N SER A 235 -3.67 3.70 13.76
CA SER A 235 -3.74 4.89 14.61
C SER A 235 -4.58 6.01 14.00
N HIS A 236 -4.39 6.31 12.71
CA HIS A 236 -5.21 7.30 12.02
C HIS A 236 -6.66 6.85 11.85
N MET A 237 -6.91 5.55 11.63
CA MET A 237 -8.27 5.03 11.49
C MET A 237 -9.13 5.30 12.72
N TYR A 238 -8.54 5.21 13.90
CA TYR A 238 -9.24 5.42 15.17
C TYR A 238 -9.16 6.85 15.72
N HIS A 239 -8.22 7.66 15.22
CA HIS A 239 -8.05 9.01 15.76
C HIS A 239 -9.12 9.97 15.22
N VAL A 240 -9.78 10.71 16.10
CA VAL A 240 -10.89 11.62 15.74
C VAL A 240 -10.45 12.70 14.75
N ASN A 241 -9.26 13.27 14.93
CA ASN A 241 -8.74 14.34 14.07
C ASN A 241 -8.29 13.85 12.68
N SER A 242 -8.32 12.55 12.43
CA SER A 242 -8.05 11.97 11.12
C SER A 242 -9.29 11.78 10.24
N ALA A 243 -10.47 12.04 10.80
CA ALA A 243 -11.73 11.99 10.05
C ALA A 243 -11.69 12.99 8.88
N ASN A 244 -12.13 12.52 7.72
CA ASN A 244 -12.25 13.31 6.48
C ASN A 244 -10.92 13.97 6.07
N LYS A 245 -9.84 13.19 6.14
CA LYS A 245 -8.49 13.64 5.76
C LYS A 245 -7.80 12.69 4.80
N ILE A 246 -6.92 13.28 4.02
CA ILE A 246 -5.88 12.58 3.26
C ILE A 246 -4.60 12.65 4.10
N ILE A 247 -3.94 11.52 4.31
CA ILE A 247 -2.74 11.42 5.16
C ILE A 247 -1.64 10.68 4.40
N ASN A 248 -0.44 11.23 4.38
CA ASN A 248 0.74 10.51 3.95
C ASN A 248 1.12 9.44 4.99
N ILE A 249 1.20 8.19 4.58
CA ILE A 249 1.64 7.07 5.40
C ILE A 249 3.04 6.68 4.96
N GLY A 250 4.02 6.96 5.81
CA GLY A 250 5.41 6.81 5.40
C GLY A 250 6.40 7.11 6.51
N SER A 251 7.67 7.15 6.11
CA SER A 251 8.80 7.64 6.90
C SER A 251 9.39 8.88 6.21
N SER A 252 9.94 9.81 6.97
CA SER A 252 10.67 10.96 6.43
C SER A 252 12.16 10.67 6.18
N ASN A 253 12.65 9.49 6.56
CA ASN A 253 14.05 9.12 6.41
C ASN A 253 14.37 8.81 4.94
N GLU A 254 14.99 9.79 4.28
CA GLU A 254 15.40 9.68 2.88
C GLU A 254 16.72 8.90 2.77
N THR A 255 16.76 7.89 1.91
CA THR A 255 17.92 7.03 1.71
C THR A 255 18.13 6.77 0.21
N GLN A 256 19.39 6.73 -0.23
CA GLN A 256 19.72 6.34 -1.60
C GLN A 256 19.48 4.85 -1.85
N VAL A 257 19.08 4.51 -3.05
CA VAL A 257 18.92 3.10 -3.47
C VAL A 257 20.23 2.33 -3.33
N ARG A 258 21.37 2.97 -3.62
CA ARG A 258 22.73 2.40 -3.44
C ARG A 258 23.01 2.00 -1.99
N GLU A 259 22.62 2.82 -1.03
CA GLU A 259 22.81 2.52 0.39
C GLU A 259 21.98 1.31 0.83
N VAL A 260 20.73 1.25 0.37
CA VAL A 260 19.85 0.10 0.62
C VAL A 260 20.42 -1.17 0.01
N ALA A 261 20.93 -1.10 -1.24
CA ALA A 261 21.55 -2.24 -1.92
C ALA A 261 22.78 -2.75 -1.14
N LYS A 262 23.62 -1.84 -0.65
CA LYS A 262 24.79 -2.20 0.17
C LYS A 262 24.39 -2.95 1.43
N VAL A 263 23.42 -2.44 2.19
CA VAL A 263 22.94 -3.12 3.40
C VAL A 263 22.38 -4.52 3.07
N ILE A 264 21.66 -4.66 1.95
CA ILE A 264 21.13 -5.97 1.52
C ILE A 264 22.29 -6.93 1.18
N LEU A 265 23.33 -6.48 0.49
CA LEU A 265 24.52 -7.30 0.19
C LEU A 265 25.18 -7.80 1.47
N ASP A 266 25.39 -6.92 2.44
CA ASP A 266 25.98 -7.27 3.75
C ASP A 266 25.09 -8.32 4.47
N LEU A 267 23.78 -8.14 4.48
CA LEU A 267 22.82 -9.08 5.08
C LEU A 267 22.73 -10.44 4.37
N MET A 268 23.12 -10.49 3.10
CA MET A 268 23.17 -11.72 2.30
C MET A 268 24.56 -12.41 2.34
N ASN A 269 25.51 -11.91 3.14
CA ASN A 269 26.92 -12.34 3.22
C ASN A 269 27.65 -12.22 1.86
N LEU A 270 27.40 -11.12 1.17
CA LEU A 270 27.98 -10.75 -0.12
C LEU A 270 28.78 -9.45 -0.03
N GLU A 271 29.40 -9.18 1.12
CA GLU A 271 30.25 -7.99 1.30
C GLU A 271 31.37 -7.98 0.27
N GLY A 272 31.53 -6.83 -0.39
CA GLY A 272 32.52 -6.67 -1.45
C GLY A 272 32.16 -7.31 -2.80
N GLN A 273 30.98 -7.92 -2.93
CA GLN A 273 30.48 -8.33 -4.25
C GLN A 273 30.23 -7.12 -5.13
N ASP A 274 30.91 -7.04 -6.26
CA ASP A 274 30.66 -6.02 -7.26
C ASP A 274 29.28 -6.21 -7.89
N CYS A 275 28.50 -5.14 -7.89
CA CYS A 275 27.16 -5.11 -8.48
C CYS A 275 27.09 -4.01 -9.53
N GLU A 276 26.63 -4.36 -10.71
CA GLU A 276 26.41 -3.39 -11.78
C GLU A 276 25.26 -2.44 -11.45
N GLU A 277 25.53 -1.14 -11.52
CA GLU A 277 24.53 -0.07 -11.34
C GLU A 277 23.94 0.30 -12.71
N LEU A 278 22.70 -0.09 -12.93
CA LEU A 278 21.99 0.19 -14.16
C LEU A 278 21.16 1.48 -14.08
N PRO A 279 20.95 2.19 -15.20
CA PRO A 279 20.06 3.36 -15.23
C PRO A 279 18.67 3.03 -14.70
N ALA A 280 18.03 3.99 -14.03
CA ALA A 280 16.65 3.85 -13.60
C ALA A 280 15.73 3.62 -14.81
N PRO A 281 14.66 2.81 -14.67
CA PRO A 281 13.65 2.66 -15.71
C PRO A 281 13.03 4.01 -16.08
N ASN A 282 12.66 4.17 -17.35
CA ASN A 282 12.00 5.37 -17.84
C ASN A 282 10.73 5.68 -17.02
N GLY A 283 10.52 6.93 -16.67
CA GLY A 283 9.41 7.37 -15.82
C GLY A 283 9.58 7.05 -14.32
N SER A 284 10.78 6.66 -13.91
CA SER A 284 11.11 6.51 -12.50
C SER A 284 11.43 7.86 -11.88
N VAL A 285 10.68 8.24 -10.85
CA VAL A 285 10.87 9.51 -10.13
C VAL A 285 12.22 9.51 -9.39
N ASN A 286 13.02 10.57 -9.55
CA ASN A 286 14.36 10.63 -8.96
C ASN A 286 14.32 10.71 -7.42
N ARG A 287 13.38 11.46 -6.86
CA ARG A 287 13.29 11.71 -5.42
C ARG A 287 11.84 11.60 -4.94
N ARG A 288 11.60 10.85 -3.86
CA ARG A 288 10.25 10.66 -3.31
C ARG A 288 10.30 10.58 -1.77
N VAL A 289 9.88 11.65 -1.11
CA VAL A 289 9.85 11.79 0.35
C VAL A 289 8.55 12.47 0.76
N PRO A 290 7.73 11.89 1.66
CA PRO A 290 6.53 12.55 2.18
C PRO A 290 6.90 13.65 3.19
N SER A 291 6.11 14.72 3.26
CA SER A 291 5.94 15.45 4.51
C SER A 291 5.07 14.62 5.44
N LEU A 292 5.45 14.57 6.71
CA LEU A 292 4.68 13.91 7.79
C LEU A 292 4.16 14.95 8.80
N GLU A 293 4.18 16.22 8.44
CA GLU A 293 3.73 17.31 9.34
C GLU A 293 2.30 17.09 9.82
N LEU A 294 1.36 16.80 8.92
CA LEU A 294 -0.03 16.52 9.26
C LEU A 294 -0.18 15.27 10.13
N ALA A 295 0.54 14.19 9.80
CA ALA A 295 0.51 12.97 10.61
C ALA A 295 1.08 13.21 12.01
N THR A 296 2.16 14.00 12.14
CA THR A 296 2.77 14.38 13.42
C THR A 296 1.87 15.33 14.21
N GLU A 297 1.20 16.28 13.56
CA GLU A 297 0.20 17.15 14.22
C GLU A 297 -0.92 16.34 14.86
N ILE A 298 -1.38 15.27 14.19
CA ILE A 298 -2.51 14.45 14.66
C ILE A 298 -2.07 13.43 15.73
N LEU A 299 -1.01 12.68 15.47
CA LEU A 299 -0.60 11.54 16.31
C LEU A 299 0.55 11.87 17.28
N GLY A 300 1.17 13.04 17.18
CA GLY A 300 2.40 13.37 17.89
C GLY A 300 3.64 12.75 17.22
N GLU A 301 4.77 12.84 17.90
CA GLU A 301 6.05 12.28 17.47
C GLU A 301 5.96 10.76 17.26
N MET A 302 6.41 10.28 16.09
CA MET A 302 6.39 8.88 15.73
C MET A 302 7.80 8.29 15.70
N SER A 303 8.00 7.16 16.34
CA SER A 303 9.22 6.36 16.20
C SER A 303 9.10 5.41 15.00
N PHE A 304 10.20 5.20 14.29
CA PHE A 304 10.26 4.30 13.13
C PHE A 304 11.28 3.19 13.36
N VAL A 305 10.99 2.01 12.81
CA VAL A 305 11.96 0.91 12.78
C VAL A 305 13.17 1.37 11.95
N PRO A 306 14.40 1.26 12.48
CA PRO A 306 15.61 1.59 11.72
C PRO A 306 15.68 0.79 10.42
N LEU A 307 16.11 1.43 9.33
CA LEU A 307 16.14 0.82 7.99
C LEU A 307 16.88 -0.53 7.99
N GLU A 308 18.06 -0.59 8.60
CA GLU A 308 18.85 -1.83 8.68
C GLU A 308 18.11 -2.96 9.40
N GLN A 309 17.38 -2.65 10.48
CA GLN A 309 16.58 -3.65 11.19
C GLN A 309 15.45 -4.17 10.31
N GLY A 310 14.70 -3.29 9.66
CA GLY A 310 13.62 -3.67 8.74
C GLY A 310 14.13 -4.47 7.54
N LEU A 311 15.28 -4.10 6.98
CA LEU A 311 15.92 -4.85 5.89
C LEU A 311 16.38 -6.23 6.35
N ARG A 312 16.92 -6.35 7.56
CA ARG A 312 17.33 -7.63 8.15
C ARG A 312 16.17 -8.61 8.28
N GLU A 313 15.04 -8.17 8.81
CA GLU A 313 13.84 -9.02 8.92
C GLU A 313 13.27 -9.37 7.55
N THR A 314 13.30 -8.43 6.62
CA THR A 314 12.87 -8.65 5.24
C THR A 314 13.75 -9.67 4.52
N ALA A 315 15.07 -9.48 4.54
CA ALA A 315 16.02 -10.41 3.91
C ALA A 315 15.93 -11.82 4.51
N LYS A 316 15.85 -11.93 5.84
CA LYS A 316 15.67 -13.20 6.56
C LYS A 316 14.39 -13.94 6.13
N TRP A 317 13.31 -13.19 5.87
CA TRP A 317 12.08 -13.78 5.39
C TRP A 317 12.23 -14.33 3.96
N TYR A 318 12.79 -13.54 3.02
CA TYR A 318 13.02 -13.97 1.64
C TYR A 318 14.11 -15.04 1.47
N GLN A 319 15.01 -15.23 2.45
CA GLN A 319 15.94 -16.37 2.46
C GLN A 319 15.21 -17.70 2.69
N LYS A 320 14.08 -17.68 3.41
CA LYS A 320 13.31 -18.87 3.80
C LYS A 320 12.13 -19.17 2.86
N HIS A 321 11.68 -18.16 2.12
CA HIS A 321 10.49 -18.25 1.29
C HIS A 321 10.86 -17.86 -0.15
N ASP A 322 10.47 -18.71 -1.09
CA ASP A 322 10.54 -18.39 -2.52
C ASP A 322 9.19 -17.79 -2.95
N PHE A 323 9.25 -16.66 -3.67
CA PHE A 323 8.10 -15.93 -4.20
C PHE A 323 8.17 -15.81 -5.71
#